data_a59a798e2379349c767f2cb103032e8f
#
_entry.id   a59a798e2379349c767f2cb103032e8f
#
_cell.length_a   1.000
_cell.length_b   1.000
_cell.length_c   1.000
_cell.angle_alpha   90.00
_cell.angle_beta   90.00
_cell.angle_gamma   90.00
#
_symmetry.space_group_name_H-M   'P 1'
#
loop_
_entity.id
_entity.type
_entity.pdbx_description
1 polymer ?
#
loop_
_entity_poly.entity_id
_entity_poly.type
_entity_poly.pdbx_seq_one_letter_code
_entity_poly.pdbx_strand_id
1 'polypeptide(L)'
;MSYLFTSESVSEGHPDKIADQISDALIDHFLAYDKSSKVACETLVTTGQVVLAGEVKSDAYLDVQTIAREVINGIGYTKGEYMFNGDSCGVISAIHEQSPDINQGVDRAVSDESFEAKANAQGAGDQGMMFGYATNETANYMPLALDLAHTILKELSAIRRENSEIKYLRPDAKSQVTIEYSDDHKPIRIDSIVVSTQHDDFAAEEEMLNKIREDIKNILIPRVVALQSDEIKALFNDQIKYHINPTGKFVIGGPHGDTGLTGRKIIVDTYGGKGAHGGGAFSGKDPSKVDRSAAYATRHIAKNLVAAGVADEVLVQVSYAIGVAEPCGLYINTYGTSKVDLNDGEIAKKVSTVFDLRPYAIEQNLKLRNPIYQDTASYGHMGRESYIASKTFNKGHKNELTLENLEFFTWEKLDKVDEIKAAFGI
;
A
#
# COMPACT_ATOMS: atom_id res chain seq x y z
N MET A 1 24.49 21.86 7.46
CA MET A 1 23.12 22.43 7.58
C MET A 1 22.15 21.28 7.78
N SER A 2 20.93 21.56 8.24
CA SER A 2 19.88 20.55 8.35
C SER A 2 18.71 20.93 7.45
N TYR A 3 17.81 19.98 7.16
CA TYR A 3 16.60 20.22 6.37
C TYR A 3 15.41 19.49 6.96
N LEU A 4 14.20 19.98 6.68
CA LEU A 4 12.95 19.34 7.09
C LEU A 4 12.38 18.51 5.93
N PHE A 5 11.91 17.29 6.25
CA PHE A 5 11.18 16.45 5.33
C PHE A 5 9.90 15.96 5.98
N THR A 6 8.81 15.93 5.21
CA THR A 6 7.47 15.61 5.70
C THR A 6 6.86 14.49 4.87
N SER A 7 6.23 13.54 5.55
CA SER A 7 5.34 12.55 4.94
C SER A 7 3.99 12.52 5.66
N GLU A 8 2.97 12.06 4.94
CA GLU A 8 1.62 11.93 5.46
C GLU A 8 1.07 10.51 5.28
N SER A 9 0.05 10.19 6.05
CA SER A 9 -0.74 8.98 5.92
C SER A 9 -2.22 9.27 6.14
N VAL A 10 -3.07 8.36 5.68
CA VAL A 10 -4.52 8.38 5.92
C VAL A 10 -4.99 7.03 6.45
N SER A 11 -6.04 7.04 7.27
CA SER A 11 -6.58 5.82 7.89
C SER A 11 -7.31 4.94 6.88
N GLU A 12 -7.60 3.70 7.29
CA GLU A 12 -8.46 2.77 6.56
C GLU A 12 -9.86 3.33 6.26
N GLY A 13 -10.33 4.27 7.09
CA GLY A 13 -11.63 4.93 6.94
C GLY A 13 -11.61 6.21 6.10
N HIS A 14 -10.46 6.63 5.59
CA HIS A 14 -10.39 7.74 4.65
C HIS A 14 -11.11 7.37 3.33
N PRO A 15 -11.89 8.27 2.71
CA PRO A 15 -12.70 7.96 1.52
C PRO A 15 -11.91 7.27 0.40
N ASP A 16 -10.73 7.77 0.04
CA ASP A 16 -9.90 7.15 -1.00
C ASP A 16 -9.43 5.74 -0.60
N LYS A 17 -9.15 5.50 0.69
CA LYS A 17 -8.74 4.18 1.17
C LYS A 17 -9.90 3.19 1.32
N ILE A 18 -11.12 3.67 1.54
CA ILE A 18 -12.32 2.82 1.41
C ILE A 18 -12.46 2.34 -0.03
N ALA A 19 -12.29 3.25 -1.01
CA ALA A 19 -12.35 2.92 -2.43
C ALA A 19 -11.27 1.88 -2.81
N ASP A 20 -10.03 2.06 -2.37
CA ASP A 20 -8.94 1.12 -2.59
C ASP A 20 -9.23 -0.26 -1.98
N GLN A 21 -9.72 -0.31 -0.74
CA GLN A 21 -10.05 -1.57 -0.06
C GLN A 21 -11.19 -2.33 -0.74
N ILE A 22 -12.21 -1.63 -1.24
CA ILE A 22 -13.31 -2.26 -2.00
C ILE A 22 -12.76 -2.82 -3.31
N SER A 23 -11.99 -2.04 -4.07
CA SER A 23 -11.41 -2.48 -5.33
C SER A 23 -10.49 -3.70 -5.15
N ASP A 24 -9.64 -3.71 -4.13
CA ASP A 24 -8.76 -4.85 -3.85
C ASP A 24 -9.48 -6.06 -3.27
N ALA A 25 -10.58 -5.87 -2.53
CA ALA A 25 -11.44 -6.99 -2.13
C ALA A 25 -12.07 -7.69 -3.35
N LEU A 26 -12.47 -6.92 -4.38
CA LEU A 26 -12.95 -7.51 -5.63
C LEU A 26 -11.86 -8.30 -6.35
N ILE A 27 -10.62 -7.78 -6.43
CA ILE A 27 -9.47 -8.52 -6.99
C ILE A 27 -9.29 -9.85 -6.26
N ASP A 28 -9.25 -9.82 -4.93
CA ASP A 28 -9.05 -11.01 -4.11
C ASP A 28 -10.13 -12.05 -4.35
N HIS A 29 -11.40 -11.63 -4.39
CA HIS A 29 -12.50 -12.56 -4.62
C HIS A 29 -12.46 -13.16 -6.04
N PHE A 30 -12.16 -12.38 -7.08
CA PHE A 30 -12.00 -12.93 -8.42
C PHE A 30 -10.86 -13.95 -8.46
N LEU A 31 -9.68 -13.62 -7.93
CA LEU A 31 -8.51 -14.50 -7.93
C LEU A 31 -8.70 -15.75 -7.06
N ALA A 32 -9.50 -15.68 -6.00
CA ALA A 32 -9.79 -16.84 -5.16
C ALA A 32 -10.54 -17.93 -5.92
N TYR A 33 -11.47 -17.56 -6.80
CA TYR A 33 -12.28 -18.50 -7.56
C TYR A 33 -11.76 -18.79 -8.97
N ASP A 34 -10.98 -17.86 -9.54
CA ASP A 34 -10.32 -18.02 -10.84
C ASP A 34 -8.99 -17.28 -10.86
N LYS A 35 -7.88 -18.01 -10.68
CA LYS A 35 -6.53 -17.46 -10.66
C LYS A 35 -6.12 -16.81 -11.97
N SER A 36 -6.81 -17.11 -13.08
CA SER A 36 -6.55 -16.51 -14.40
C SER A 36 -7.27 -15.18 -14.61
N SER A 37 -8.10 -14.75 -13.67
CA SER A 37 -8.87 -13.51 -13.75
C SER A 37 -8.03 -12.31 -14.15
N LYS A 38 -8.55 -11.53 -15.09
CA LYS A 38 -8.03 -10.20 -15.44
C LYS A 38 -9.03 -9.18 -14.94
N VAL A 39 -8.57 -8.29 -14.08
CA VAL A 39 -9.44 -7.36 -13.37
C VAL A 39 -8.83 -5.97 -13.35
N ALA A 40 -9.59 -5.00 -13.76
CA ALA A 40 -9.33 -3.58 -13.58
C ALA A 40 -10.61 -2.96 -13.03
N CYS A 41 -10.72 -2.83 -11.71
CA CYS A 41 -11.91 -2.33 -11.03
C CYS A 41 -11.59 -1.09 -10.22
N GLU A 42 -12.30 -0.03 -10.47
CA GLU A 42 -12.21 1.23 -9.76
C GLU A 42 -13.49 1.48 -8.97
N THR A 43 -13.34 2.13 -7.83
CA THR A 43 -14.44 2.43 -6.92
C THR A 43 -14.50 3.93 -6.67
N LEU A 44 -15.71 4.49 -6.70
CA LEU A 44 -16.02 5.81 -6.18
C LEU A 44 -16.92 5.64 -4.96
N VAL A 45 -16.60 6.34 -3.87
CA VAL A 45 -17.45 6.43 -2.67
C VAL A 45 -17.79 7.89 -2.38
N THR A 46 -19.05 8.17 -2.04
CA THR A 46 -19.53 9.48 -1.65
C THR A 46 -20.69 9.34 -0.67
N THR A 47 -21.35 10.43 -0.28
CA THR A 47 -22.49 10.40 0.63
C THR A 47 -23.53 9.35 0.20
N GLY A 48 -23.70 8.33 1.03
CA GLY A 48 -24.72 7.28 0.84
C GLY A 48 -24.57 6.44 -0.42
N GLN A 49 -23.44 6.49 -1.14
CA GLN A 49 -23.32 5.82 -2.43
C GLN A 49 -21.93 5.27 -2.72
N VAL A 50 -21.90 4.12 -3.41
CA VAL A 50 -20.72 3.46 -3.98
C VAL A 50 -20.98 3.21 -5.47
N VAL A 51 -20.01 3.53 -6.32
CA VAL A 51 -20.02 3.16 -7.74
C VAL A 51 -18.80 2.30 -8.03
N LEU A 52 -19.04 1.10 -8.55
CA LEU A 52 -18.02 0.14 -9.00
C LEU A 52 -17.98 0.20 -10.53
N ALA A 53 -16.82 0.44 -11.12
CA ALA A 53 -16.66 0.52 -12.56
C ALA A 53 -15.38 -0.21 -13.00
N GLY A 54 -15.32 -0.61 -14.27
CA GLY A 54 -14.12 -1.23 -14.83
C GLY A 54 -14.40 -2.48 -15.64
N GLU A 55 -13.35 -3.24 -15.94
CA GLU A 55 -13.41 -4.40 -16.82
C GLU A 55 -12.94 -5.67 -16.10
N VAL A 56 -13.67 -6.77 -16.33
CA VAL A 56 -13.33 -8.07 -15.76
C VAL A 56 -13.43 -9.14 -16.85
N LYS A 57 -12.42 -10.04 -16.89
CA LYS A 57 -12.47 -11.32 -17.58
C LYS A 57 -12.21 -12.40 -16.55
N SER A 58 -13.22 -13.18 -16.22
CA SER A 58 -13.15 -14.23 -15.20
C SER A 58 -14.25 -15.25 -15.41
N ASP A 59 -13.99 -16.50 -15.04
CA ASP A 59 -15.01 -17.55 -14.94
C ASP A 59 -15.80 -17.47 -13.62
N ALA A 60 -15.38 -16.63 -12.68
CA ALA A 60 -16.03 -16.43 -11.40
C ALA A 60 -17.22 -15.46 -11.51
N TYR A 61 -18.37 -15.89 -11.00
CA TYR A 61 -19.51 -14.99 -10.75
C TYR A 61 -19.50 -14.54 -9.29
N LEU A 62 -19.51 -13.22 -9.05
CA LEU A 62 -19.48 -12.62 -7.72
C LEU A 62 -20.66 -11.66 -7.50
N ASP A 63 -21.18 -11.62 -6.28
CA ASP A 63 -22.03 -10.52 -5.81
C ASP A 63 -21.15 -9.36 -5.32
N VAL A 64 -20.74 -8.53 -6.25
CA VAL A 64 -19.86 -7.39 -5.99
C VAL A 64 -20.44 -6.36 -5.02
N GLN A 65 -21.79 -6.28 -4.93
CA GLN A 65 -22.46 -5.38 -4.00
C GLN A 65 -22.31 -5.86 -2.56
N THR A 66 -22.50 -7.15 -2.31
CA THR A 66 -22.31 -7.75 -0.99
C THR A 66 -20.85 -7.60 -0.53
N ILE A 67 -19.88 -7.87 -1.41
CA ILE A 67 -18.46 -7.72 -1.09
C ILE A 67 -18.14 -6.26 -0.69
N ALA A 68 -18.61 -5.28 -1.45
CA ALA A 68 -18.41 -3.87 -1.13
C ALA A 68 -19.00 -3.49 0.25
N ARG A 69 -20.20 -3.99 0.58
CA ARG A 69 -20.85 -3.76 1.88
C ARG A 69 -20.07 -4.37 3.03
N GLU A 70 -19.56 -5.58 2.87
CA GLU A 70 -18.73 -6.26 3.88
C GLU A 70 -17.46 -5.47 4.19
N VAL A 71 -16.79 -4.93 3.16
CA VAL A 71 -15.62 -4.06 3.34
C VAL A 71 -15.99 -2.80 4.13
N ILE A 72 -17.06 -2.11 3.75
CA ILE A 72 -17.51 -0.87 4.42
C ILE A 72 -17.82 -1.13 5.89
N ASN A 73 -18.56 -2.22 6.19
CA ASN A 73 -18.88 -2.62 7.56
C ASN A 73 -17.63 -3.03 8.34
N GLY A 74 -16.71 -3.75 7.70
CA GLY A 74 -15.43 -4.15 8.28
C GLY A 74 -14.52 -2.98 8.67
N ILE A 75 -14.56 -1.88 7.92
CA ILE A 75 -13.86 -0.63 8.25
C ILE A 75 -14.49 0.06 9.48
N GLY A 76 -15.80 -0.10 9.68
CA GLY A 76 -16.52 0.49 10.82
C GLY A 76 -17.56 1.55 10.44
N TYR A 77 -17.90 1.68 9.17
CA TYR A 77 -19.02 2.50 8.72
C TYR A 77 -20.33 1.71 8.83
N THR A 78 -20.82 1.60 10.07
CA THR A 78 -21.98 0.78 10.45
C THR A 78 -23.17 1.59 10.95
N LYS A 79 -23.01 2.93 11.12
CA LYS A 79 -24.04 3.80 11.69
C LYS A 79 -24.65 4.72 10.64
N GLY A 80 -25.99 4.84 10.63
CA GLY A 80 -26.69 5.73 9.71
C GLY A 80 -26.33 7.22 9.85
N GLU A 81 -25.94 7.66 11.06
CA GLU A 81 -25.50 9.03 11.32
C GLU A 81 -24.21 9.43 10.60
N TYR A 82 -23.43 8.47 10.10
CA TYR A 82 -22.26 8.74 9.29
C TYR A 82 -22.63 9.13 7.84
N MET A 83 -23.92 9.05 7.49
CA MET A 83 -24.47 9.31 6.14
C MET A 83 -23.78 8.48 5.05
N PHE A 84 -23.09 7.41 5.47
CA PHE A 84 -22.46 6.39 4.67
C PHE A 84 -22.28 5.15 5.57
N ASN A 85 -22.93 4.04 5.24
CA ASN A 85 -22.75 2.77 5.97
C ASN A 85 -23.02 1.59 5.03
N GLY A 86 -22.45 0.43 5.36
CA GLY A 86 -22.50 -0.75 4.51
C GLY A 86 -23.89 -1.27 4.26
N ASP A 87 -24.82 -1.16 5.22
CA ASP A 87 -26.15 -1.77 5.12
C ASP A 87 -27.13 -0.93 4.26
N SER A 88 -26.97 0.39 4.25
CA SER A 88 -27.97 1.28 3.62
C SER A 88 -27.47 2.13 2.45
N CYS A 89 -26.15 2.19 2.19
CA CYS A 89 -25.66 2.92 1.02
C CYS A 89 -26.11 2.28 -0.30
N GLY A 90 -26.35 3.08 -1.32
CA GLY A 90 -26.59 2.59 -2.68
C GLY A 90 -25.29 2.03 -3.26
N VAL A 91 -25.31 0.83 -3.85
CA VAL A 91 -24.15 0.28 -4.57
C VAL A 91 -24.55 0.04 -6.02
N ILE A 92 -23.91 0.76 -6.93
CA ILE A 92 -24.10 0.67 -8.38
C ILE A 92 -22.90 -0.03 -8.98
N SER A 93 -23.12 -1.02 -9.83
CA SER A 93 -22.08 -1.69 -10.61
C SER A 93 -22.22 -1.33 -12.09
N ALA A 94 -21.14 -0.79 -12.64
CA ALA A 94 -20.91 -0.54 -14.07
C ALA A 94 -19.70 -1.35 -14.56
N ILE A 95 -19.44 -2.51 -13.93
CA ILE A 95 -18.40 -3.45 -14.35
C ILE A 95 -18.89 -4.17 -15.60
N HIS A 96 -18.06 -4.25 -16.62
CA HIS A 96 -18.35 -4.96 -17.87
C HIS A 96 -17.21 -5.90 -18.27
N GLU A 97 -17.40 -6.67 -19.33
CA GLU A 97 -16.41 -7.62 -19.84
C GLU A 97 -15.23 -6.88 -20.49
N GLN A 98 -14.02 -7.41 -20.30
CA GLN A 98 -12.80 -6.83 -20.89
C GLN A 98 -12.83 -6.91 -22.42
N SER A 99 -12.37 -5.81 -23.07
CA SER A 99 -12.25 -5.75 -24.53
C SER A 99 -11.33 -6.84 -25.08
N PRO A 100 -11.74 -7.56 -26.15
CA PRO A 100 -10.89 -8.55 -26.81
C PRO A 100 -9.58 -7.97 -27.40
N ASP A 101 -9.57 -6.71 -27.78
CA ASP A 101 -8.44 -6.06 -28.44
C ASP A 101 -7.23 -5.90 -27.48
N ILE A 102 -7.47 -5.63 -26.20
CA ILE A 102 -6.41 -5.49 -25.20
C ILE A 102 -5.71 -6.83 -24.96
N ASN A 103 -6.44 -7.93 -25.07
CA ASN A 103 -5.92 -9.27 -24.73
C ASN A 103 -4.94 -9.84 -25.79
N GLN A 104 -4.97 -9.36 -27.03
CA GLN A 104 -4.14 -9.88 -28.14
C GLN A 104 -2.64 -9.69 -27.93
N GLY A 105 -2.23 -8.63 -27.21
CA GLY A 105 -0.81 -8.31 -26.97
C GLY A 105 -0.26 -8.93 -25.68
N VAL A 106 -1.11 -9.34 -24.75
CA VAL A 106 -0.72 -9.73 -23.39
C VAL A 106 -0.65 -11.25 -23.24
N ASP A 107 -1.64 -11.98 -23.74
CA ASP A 107 -1.75 -13.44 -23.61
C ASP A 107 -1.50 -14.11 -24.96
N ARG A 108 -0.24 -14.41 -25.28
CA ARG A 108 0.09 -15.21 -26.46
C ARG A 108 0.02 -16.68 -26.10
N ALA A 109 -0.77 -17.45 -26.85
CA ALA A 109 -0.84 -18.90 -26.69
C ALA A 109 0.55 -19.52 -27.00
N VAL A 110 1.07 -20.31 -26.09
CA VAL A 110 2.29 -21.07 -26.26
C VAL A 110 1.96 -22.55 -26.18
N SER A 111 2.55 -23.35 -27.08
CA SER A 111 2.46 -24.80 -27.06
C SER A 111 3.43 -25.45 -26.06
N ASP A 112 4.49 -24.73 -25.70
CA ASP A 112 5.47 -25.13 -24.69
C ASP A 112 5.07 -24.61 -23.31
N GLU A 113 4.83 -25.53 -22.38
CA GLU A 113 4.41 -25.24 -21.00
C GLU A 113 5.58 -24.89 -20.08
N SER A 114 6.81 -24.80 -20.58
CA SER A 114 7.99 -24.43 -19.80
C SER A 114 7.87 -23.02 -19.23
N PHE A 115 8.51 -22.80 -18.09
CA PHE A 115 8.57 -21.46 -17.47
C PHE A 115 9.13 -20.43 -18.45
N GLU A 116 10.19 -20.77 -19.17
CA GLU A 116 10.89 -19.87 -20.08
C GLU A 116 10.00 -19.46 -21.28
N ALA A 117 9.26 -20.41 -21.84
CA ALA A 117 8.33 -20.13 -22.93
C ALA A 117 7.18 -19.20 -22.46
N LYS A 118 6.61 -19.45 -21.28
CA LYS A 118 5.57 -18.60 -20.70
C LYS A 118 6.08 -17.21 -20.37
N ALA A 119 7.27 -17.11 -19.78
CA ALA A 119 7.89 -15.83 -19.45
C ALA A 119 8.18 -14.96 -20.67
N ASN A 120 8.59 -15.56 -21.77
CA ASN A 120 8.80 -14.87 -23.04
C ASN A 120 7.50 -14.50 -23.79
N ALA A 121 6.43 -15.24 -23.55
CA ALA A 121 5.16 -15.05 -24.24
C ALA A 121 4.28 -13.97 -23.58
N GLN A 122 4.29 -13.87 -22.25
CA GLN A 122 3.49 -12.87 -21.52
C GLN A 122 4.14 -11.49 -21.63
N GLY A 123 3.60 -10.64 -22.48
CA GLY A 123 4.00 -9.24 -22.57
C GLY A 123 3.47 -8.38 -21.42
N ALA A 124 4.07 -7.23 -21.21
CA ALA A 124 3.55 -6.24 -20.26
C ALA A 124 2.16 -5.76 -20.70
N GLY A 125 1.24 -5.67 -19.74
CA GLY A 125 -0.15 -5.28 -19.99
C GLY A 125 -0.32 -3.81 -20.38
N ASP A 126 0.69 -2.99 -20.12
CA ASP A 126 0.75 -1.59 -20.50
C ASP A 126 2.21 -1.13 -20.64
N GLN A 127 2.42 0.04 -21.23
CA GLN A 127 3.67 0.77 -21.11
C GLN A 127 3.75 1.47 -19.76
N GLY A 128 4.95 1.74 -19.27
CA GLY A 128 5.10 2.52 -18.04
C GLY A 128 6.48 2.44 -17.42
N MET A 129 6.66 3.20 -16.35
CA MET A 129 7.82 3.14 -15.48
C MET A 129 7.37 2.94 -14.05
N MET A 130 7.99 2.00 -13.34
CA MET A 130 7.67 1.66 -11.97
C MET A 130 8.90 1.82 -11.11
N PHE A 131 8.68 2.17 -9.84
CA PHE A 131 9.76 2.49 -8.92
C PHE A 131 9.66 1.66 -7.65
N GLY A 132 10.84 1.26 -7.15
CA GLY A 132 11.05 0.73 -5.84
C GLY A 132 12.06 1.58 -5.07
N TYR A 133 11.88 1.69 -3.77
CA TYR A 133 12.79 2.44 -2.91
C TYR A 133 12.99 1.70 -1.59
N ALA A 134 14.17 1.82 -1.00
CA ALA A 134 14.48 1.38 0.34
C ALA A 134 15.56 2.25 0.95
N THR A 135 15.52 2.40 2.27
CA THR A 135 16.52 3.10 3.08
C THR A 135 16.73 2.35 4.38
N ASN A 136 17.88 2.51 5.00
CA ASN A 136 18.19 1.89 6.30
C ASN A 136 17.70 2.73 7.51
N GLU A 137 16.82 3.71 7.30
CA GLU A 137 16.28 4.57 8.38
C GLU A 137 15.44 3.80 9.40
N THR A 138 14.79 2.72 8.98
CA THR A 138 13.90 1.90 9.82
C THR A 138 14.17 0.41 9.61
N ALA A 139 13.76 -0.42 10.54
CA ALA A 139 13.93 -1.88 10.48
C ALA A 139 13.25 -2.53 9.27
N ASN A 140 12.16 -1.91 8.78
CA ASN A 140 11.43 -2.36 7.60
C ASN A 140 11.90 -1.70 6.28
N TYR A 141 13.02 -0.95 6.34
CA TYR A 141 13.64 -0.29 5.19
C TYR A 141 12.75 0.77 4.53
N MET A 142 11.98 1.50 5.34
CA MET A 142 11.10 2.58 4.90
C MET A 142 11.60 3.95 5.37
N PRO A 143 11.20 5.05 4.70
CA PRO A 143 11.42 6.40 5.20
C PRO A 143 10.74 6.60 6.56
N LEU A 144 11.47 7.08 7.55
CA LEU A 144 11.00 7.20 8.94
C LEU A 144 9.75 8.09 9.06
N ALA A 145 9.69 9.20 8.32
CA ALA A 145 8.55 10.11 8.38
C ALA A 145 7.24 9.42 7.96
N LEU A 146 7.27 8.59 6.91
CA LEU A 146 6.11 7.83 6.46
C LEU A 146 5.77 6.68 7.40
N ASP A 147 6.78 5.95 7.86
CA ASP A 147 6.58 4.82 8.77
C ASP A 147 5.91 5.26 10.07
N LEU A 148 6.35 6.37 10.65
CA LEU A 148 5.69 6.97 11.82
C LEU A 148 4.27 7.45 11.51
N ALA A 149 4.04 8.08 10.34
CA ALA A 149 2.70 8.51 9.96
C ALA A 149 1.74 7.32 9.82
N HIS A 150 2.17 6.21 9.23
CA HIS A 150 1.39 4.97 9.18
C HIS A 150 1.16 4.38 10.58
N THR A 151 2.19 4.31 11.40
CA THR A 151 2.09 3.74 12.75
C THR A 151 1.11 4.50 13.63
N ILE A 152 1.10 5.85 13.57
CA ILE A 152 0.13 6.69 14.27
C ILE A 152 -1.31 6.29 13.91
N LEU A 153 -1.61 6.08 12.64
CA LEU A 153 -2.97 5.76 12.21
C LEU A 153 -3.35 4.30 12.41
N LYS A 154 -2.40 3.38 12.35
CA LYS A 154 -2.61 1.97 12.74
C LYS A 154 -3.03 1.88 14.21
N GLU A 155 -2.28 2.55 15.09
CA GLU A 155 -2.58 2.58 16.54
C GLU A 155 -3.89 3.31 16.83
N LEU A 156 -4.17 4.43 16.14
CA LEU A 156 -5.45 5.12 16.29
C LEU A 156 -6.64 4.22 15.91
N SER A 157 -6.52 3.47 14.82
CA SER A 157 -7.53 2.51 14.38
C SER A 157 -7.65 1.31 15.33
N ALA A 158 -6.54 0.84 15.92
CA ALA A 158 -6.56 -0.19 16.96
C ALA A 158 -7.32 0.29 18.19
N ILE A 159 -7.02 1.48 18.71
CA ILE A 159 -7.74 2.09 19.83
C ILE A 159 -9.24 2.21 19.55
N ARG A 160 -9.60 2.64 18.32
CA ARG A 160 -11.01 2.73 17.89
C ARG A 160 -11.71 1.36 17.93
N ARG A 161 -11.05 0.30 17.42
CA ARG A 161 -11.60 -1.06 17.39
C ARG A 161 -11.69 -1.70 18.76
N GLU A 162 -10.73 -1.45 19.64
CA GLU A 162 -10.74 -1.88 21.03
C GLU A 162 -11.89 -1.24 21.82
N ASN A 163 -12.28 -0.01 21.46
CA ASN A 163 -13.36 0.76 22.05
C ASN A 163 -13.29 0.82 23.60
N SER A 164 -12.09 0.90 24.15
CA SER A 164 -11.83 0.87 25.58
C SER A 164 -11.43 2.24 26.13
N GLU A 165 -10.38 2.85 25.58
CA GLU A 165 -9.77 4.07 26.09
C GLU A 165 -10.38 5.33 25.46
N ILE A 166 -10.48 5.40 24.11
CA ILE A 166 -11.02 6.53 23.36
C ILE A 166 -12.25 6.08 22.58
N LYS A 167 -13.44 6.25 23.15
CA LYS A 167 -14.70 5.69 22.62
C LYS A 167 -15.38 6.53 21.53
N TYR A 168 -14.96 7.77 21.37
CA TYR A 168 -15.58 8.73 20.44
C TYR A 168 -14.95 8.73 19.04
N LEU A 169 -13.93 7.89 18.77
CA LEU A 169 -13.25 7.84 17.49
C LEU A 169 -14.16 7.29 16.38
N ARG A 170 -14.16 7.96 15.25
CA ARG A 170 -14.76 7.51 13.99
C ARG A 170 -13.69 7.05 13.00
N PRO A 171 -14.06 6.38 11.89
CA PRO A 171 -13.06 5.69 11.03
C PRO A 171 -12.09 6.61 10.28
N ASP A 172 -12.49 7.84 9.92
CA ASP A 172 -11.66 8.73 9.10
C ASP A 172 -10.61 9.47 9.94
N ALA A 173 -9.37 9.43 9.49
CA ALA A 173 -8.28 10.16 10.11
C ALA A 173 -7.12 10.39 9.13
N LYS A 174 -6.30 11.41 9.44
CA LYS A 174 -5.06 11.75 8.73
C LYS A 174 -3.95 12.00 9.72
N SER A 175 -2.72 11.67 9.33
CA SER A 175 -1.51 12.01 10.08
C SER A 175 -0.45 12.60 9.15
N GLN A 176 0.42 13.43 9.72
CA GLN A 176 1.58 13.95 9.04
C GLN A 176 2.73 14.06 10.04
N VAL A 177 3.92 13.64 9.63
CA VAL A 177 5.13 13.71 10.46
C VAL A 177 6.20 14.47 9.71
N THR A 178 6.77 15.48 10.36
CA THR A 178 7.92 16.26 9.85
C THR A 178 9.14 15.93 10.68
N ILE A 179 10.21 15.53 10.01
CA ILE A 179 11.49 15.18 10.62
C ILE A 179 12.57 16.13 10.13
N GLU A 180 13.43 16.57 11.03
CA GLU A 180 14.66 17.27 10.70
C GLU A 180 15.77 16.25 10.47
N TYR A 181 16.43 16.39 9.31
CA TYR A 181 17.55 15.56 8.86
C TYR A 181 18.83 16.38 8.83
N SER A 182 19.95 15.73 9.10
CA SER A 182 21.29 16.28 8.86
C SER A 182 21.65 16.27 7.37
N ASP A 183 22.77 16.92 7.00
CA ASP A 183 23.26 16.94 5.61
C ASP A 183 23.65 15.52 5.08
N ASP A 184 23.93 14.58 5.97
CA ASP A 184 24.19 13.18 5.67
C ASP A 184 22.93 12.31 5.75
N HIS A 185 21.74 12.93 5.62
CA HIS A 185 20.42 12.32 5.55
C HIS A 185 20.02 11.47 6.76
N LYS A 186 20.55 11.78 7.96
CA LYS A 186 20.18 11.09 9.20
C LYS A 186 19.12 11.87 9.97
N PRO A 187 18.09 11.21 10.52
CA PRO A 187 17.09 11.88 11.34
C PRO A 187 17.71 12.42 12.63
N ILE A 188 17.46 13.71 12.93
CA ILE A 188 17.97 14.41 14.13
C ILE A 188 16.89 14.52 15.19
N ARG A 189 15.67 14.90 14.79
CA ARG A 189 14.51 15.07 15.68
C ARG A 189 13.21 15.06 14.90
N ILE A 190 12.13 14.77 15.58
CA ILE A 190 10.77 15.00 15.08
C ILE A 190 10.44 16.49 15.34
N ASP A 191 10.19 17.26 14.26
CA ASP A 191 9.81 18.67 14.39
C ASP A 191 8.34 18.84 14.72
N SER A 192 7.47 18.15 14.00
CA SER A 192 6.02 18.25 14.20
C SER A 192 5.27 16.98 13.86
N ILE A 193 4.16 16.77 14.56
CA ILE A 193 3.19 15.71 14.32
C ILE A 193 1.80 16.35 14.19
N VAL A 194 1.13 16.08 13.06
CA VAL A 194 -0.28 16.45 12.83
C VAL A 194 -1.13 15.19 12.93
N VAL A 195 -2.22 15.27 13.68
CA VAL A 195 -3.26 14.22 13.71
C VAL A 195 -4.61 14.88 13.57
N SER A 196 -5.35 14.52 12.52
CA SER A 196 -6.75 14.92 12.36
C SER A 196 -7.61 13.66 12.40
N THR A 197 -8.47 13.54 13.39
CA THR A 197 -9.33 12.36 13.57
C THR A 197 -10.81 12.76 13.61
N GLN A 198 -11.62 12.03 12.85
CA GLN A 198 -13.07 12.11 12.94
C GLN A 198 -13.53 11.56 14.30
N HIS A 199 -14.54 12.20 14.89
CA HIS A 199 -15.03 11.88 16.23
C HIS A 199 -16.52 12.11 16.37
N ASP A 200 -17.15 11.54 17.39
CA ASP A 200 -18.52 11.84 17.79
C ASP A 200 -18.64 13.29 18.31
N ASP A 201 -19.83 13.86 18.25
CA ASP A 201 -20.17 15.15 18.84
C ASP A 201 -20.62 14.92 20.30
N PHE A 202 -19.64 14.78 21.22
CA PHE A 202 -19.88 14.25 22.57
C PHE A 202 -19.87 15.29 23.70
N ALA A 203 -19.48 16.54 23.42
CA ALA A 203 -19.43 17.63 24.39
C ALA A 203 -19.41 18.99 23.68
N ALA A 204 -19.37 20.08 24.44
CA ALA A 204 -19.12 21.41 23.89
C ALA A 204 -17.76 21.46 23.16
N GLU A 205 -17.68 22.24 22.08
CA GLU A 205 -16.54 22.20 21.14
C GLU A 205 -15.18 22.36 21.84
N GLU A 206 -15.03 23.34 22.71
CA GLU A 206 -13.76 23.59 23.41
C GLU A 206 -13.37 22.43 24.33
N GLU A 207 -14.31 21.92 25.11
CA GLU A 207 -14.13 20.79 26.00
C GLU A 207 -13.73 19.53 25.22
N MET A 208 -14.47 19.27 24.14
CA MET A 208 -14.25 18.13 23.26
C MET A 208 -12.88 18.18 22.61
N LEU A 209 -12.46 19.33 22.05
CA LEU A 209 -11.16 19.48 21.42
C LEU A 209 -10.01 19.37 22.42
N ASN A 210 -10.17 19.87 23.64
CA ASN A 210 -9.19 19.71 24.71
C ASN A 210 -9.03 18.24 25.09
N LYS A 211 -10.15 17.53 25.26
CA LYS A 211 -10.13 16.08 25.52
C LYS A 211 -9.44 15.28 24.42
N ILE A 212 -9.73 15.57 23.15
CA ILE A 212 -9.09 14.92 22.00
C ILE A 212 -7.57 15.17 22.02
N ARG A 213 -7.13 16.41 22.27
CA ARG A 213 -5.72 16.74 22.35
C ARG A 213 -4.99 16.00 23.46
N GLU A 214 -5.61 15.91 24.64
CA GLU A 214 -5.06 15.16 25.77
C GLU A 214 -4.97 13.67 25.47
N ASP A 215 -6.03 13.05 24.94
CA ASP A 215 -6.06 11.62 24.67
C ASP A 215 -5.06 11.23 23.55
N ILE A 216 -4.93 12.02 22.51
CA ILE A 216 -3.93 11.77 21.47
C ILE A 216 -2.51 11.82 22.08
N LYS A 217 -2.20 12.83 22.92
CA LYS A 217 -0.87 12.97 23.51
C LYS A 217 -0.58 11.92 24.59
N ASN A 218 -1.56 11.56 25.40
CA ASN A 218 -1.35 10.75 26.58
C ASN A 218 -1.65 9.26 26.37
N ILE A 219 -2.39 8.90 25.30
CA ILE A 219 -2.76 7.51 24.98
C ILE A 219 -2.14 7.08 23.65
N LEU A 220 -2.44 7.78 22.55
CA LEU A 220 -1.99 7.37 21.23
C LEU A 220 -0.45 7.48 21.08
N ILE A 221 0.12 8.64 21.38
CA ILE A 221 1.56 8.85 21.17
C ILE A 221 2.42 7.89 22.01
N PRO A 222 2.14 7.61 23.30
CA PRO A 222 2.87 6.60 24.06
C PRO A 222 2.80 5.19 23.45
N ARG A 223 1.64 4.78 22.88
CA ARG A 223 1.51 3.49 22.18
C ARG A 223 2.41 3.46 20.93
N VAL A 224 2.41 4.53 20.15
CA VAL A 224 3.29 4.66 18.97
C VAL A 224 4.77 4.58 19.36
N VAL A 225 5.18 5.30 20.41
CA VAL A 225 6.56 5.29 20.92
C VAL A 225 6.97 3.90 21.39
N ALA A 226 6.08 3.17 22.08
CA ALA A 226 6.38 1.83 22.58
C ALA A 226 6.78 0.84 21.48
N LEU A 227 6.29 1.03 20.25
CA LEU A 227 6.56 0.18 19.08
C LEU A 227 7.89 0.50 18.39
N GLN A 228 8.55 1.61 18.73
CA GLN A 228 9.76 2.06 18.04
C GLN A 228 11.04 1.43 18.63
N SER A 229 12.12 1.46 17.85
CA SER A 229 13.47 1.18 18.36
C SER A 229 13.93 2.27 19.33
N ASP A 230 14.94 1.99 20.15
CA ASP A 230 15.44 2.95 21.13
C ASP A 230 16.02 4.21 20.46
N GLU A 231 16.60 4.08 19.27
CA GLU A 231 17.11 5.20 18.47
C GLU A 231 15.97 6.11 18.02
N ILE A 232 14.85 5.55 17.55
CA ILE A 232 13.68 6.32 17.14
C ILE A 232 12.96 6.91 18.36
N LYS A 233 12.85 6.16 19.48
CA LYS A 233 12.30 6.68 20.75
C LYS A 233 13.00 7.95 21.21
N ALA A 234 14.32 8.03 21.03
CA ALA A 234 15.11 9.19 21.43
C ALA A 234 14.74 10.46 20.63
N LEU A 235 14.12 10.34 19.45
CA LEU A 235 13.64 11.47 18.66
C LEU A 235 12.35 12.09 19.21
N PHE A 236 11.61 11.36 20.07
CA PHE A 236 10.42 11.87 20.74
C PHE A 236 10.82 12.65 22.00
N ASN A 237 10.64 13.95 21.95
CA ASN A 237 11.00 14.86 23.04
C ASN A 237 9.96 15.97 23.20
N ASP A 238 10.12 16.80 24.24
CA ASP A 238 9.17 17.86 24.58
C ASP A 238 9.14 19.04 23.58
N GLN A 239 10.01 19.06 22.58
CA GLN A 239 10.05 20.11 21.56
C GLN A 239 9.15 19.83 20.36
N ILE A 240 8.53 18.66 20.30
CA ILE A 240 7.63 18.29 19.20
C ILE A 240 6.39 19.19 19.21
N LYS A 241 6.11 19.79 18.05
CA LYS A 241 4.91 20.60 17.84
C LYS A 241 3.75 19.67 17.45
N TYR A 242 2.77 19.53 18.35
CA TYR A 242 1.58 18.73 18.08
C TYR A 242 0.45 19.61 17.53
N HIS A 243 -0.08 19.24 16.35
CA HIS A 243 -1.25 19.84 15.71
C HIS A 243 -2.38 18.80 15.68
N ILE A 244 -3.26 18.82 16.68
CA ILE A 244 -4.33 17.84 16.84
C ILE A 244 -5.66 18.52 16.54
N ASN A 245 -6.40 18.04 15.53
CA ASN A 245 -7.61 18.64 14.98
C ASN A 245 -7.47 20.18 14.87
N PRO A 246 -6.48 20.69 14.12
CA PRO A 246 -6.15 22.13 14.13
C PRO A 246 -7.25 23.01 13.55
N THR A 247 -8.14 22.45 12.74
CA THR A 247 -9.29 23.18 12.13
C THR A 247 -10.53 23.23 13.03
N GLY A 248 -10.49 22.60 14.21
CA GLY A 248 -11.64 22.47 15.10
C GLY A 248 -12.30 21.09 15.03
N LYS A 249 -13.60 21.02 15.29
CA LYS A 249 -14.31 19.74 15.32
C LYS A 249 -14.37 19.07 13.95
N PHE A 250 -14.24 17.75 13.96
CA PHE A 250 -14.25 16.89 12.77
C PHE A 250 -15.29 15.76 12.96
N VAL A 251 -16.56 16.12 12.97
CA VAL A 251 -17.69 15.18 13.08
C VAL A 251 -18.15 14.70 11.71
N ILE A 252 -18.22 15.62 10.73
CA ILE A 252 -18.52 15.29 9.34
C ILE A 252 -17.22 14.86 8.67
N GLY A 253 -17.14 13.60 8.26
CA GLY A 253 -15.97 13.00 7.64
C GLY A 253 -16.33 11.73 6.88
N GLY A 254 -15.30 10.98 6.44
CA GLY A 254 -15.49 9.85 5.57
C GLY A 254 -16.15 10.25 4.24
N PRO A 255 -16.81 9.35 3.51
CA PRO A 255 -17.45 9.65 2.22
C PRO A 255 -18.54 10.71 2.25
N HIS A 256 -19.08 11.04 3.43
CA HIS A 256 -19.99 12.16 3.59
C HIS A 256 -19.27 13.52 3.60
N GLY A 257 -18.05 13.56 4.07
CA GLY A 257 -17.23 14.78 4.10
C GLY A 257 -16.52 15.06 2.77
N ASP A 258 -16.02 14.02 2.12
CA ASP A 258 -15.27 14.10 0.86
C ASP A 258 -15.45 12.83 0.02
N THR A 259 -15.45 12.97 -1.30
CA THR A 259 -15.56 11.86 -2.24
C THR A 259 -14.22 11.11 -2.34
N GLY A 260 -14.26 9.78 -2.26
CA GLY A 260 -13.12 8.90 -2.43
C GLY A 260 -13.11 8.19 -3.78
N LEU A 261 -11.90 7.96 -4.30
CA LEU A 261 -11.66 7.24 -5.55
C LEU A 261 -10.46 6.32 -5.40
N THR A 262 -10.51 5.17 -6.06
CA THR A 262 -9.37 4.25 -6.16
C THR A 262 -8.15 4.95 -6.76
N GLY A 263 -6.98 4.75 -6.15
CA GLY A 263 -5.70 5.22 -6.69
C GLY A 263 -5.39 6.70 -6.48
N ARG A 264 -6.05 7.37 -5.53
CA ARG A 264 -5.78 8.79 -5.19
C ARG A 264 -4.83 8.98 -4.01
N LYS A 265 -4.29 7.92 -3.44
CA LYS A 265 -3.33 7.95 -2.32
C LYS A 265 -2.04 7.22 -2.61
N ILE A 266 -1.61 7.25 -3.88
CA ILE A 266 -0.45 6.49 -4.39
C ILE A 266 0.87 6.82 -3.70
N ILE A 267 1.05 8.02 -3.19
CA ILE A 267 2.25 8.42 -2.45
C ILE A 267 2.22 7.85 -1.02
N VAL A 268 1.04 7.82 -0.39
CA VAL A 268 0.81 7.14 0.91
C VAL A 268 1.02 5.63 0.76
N ASP A 269 0.61 5.06 -0.36
CA ASP A 269 0.75 3.64 -0.67
C ASP A 269 2.20 3.20 -0.85
N THR A 270 3.11 4.12 -1.14
CA THR A 270 4.51 3.84 -1.50
C THR A 270 5.51 4.40 -0.49
N TYR A 271 6.15 5.54 -0.77
CA TYR A 271 7.33 5.99 -0.01
C TYR A 271 7.18 7.40 0.57
N GLY A 272 5.97 7.98 0.62
CA GLY A 272 5.70 9.26 1.25
C GLY A 272 6.44 10.46 0.63
N GLY A 273 6.81 10.35 -0.66
CA GLY A 273 7.54 11.38 -1.39
C GLY A 273 9.07 11.27 -1.33
N LYS A 274 9.64 10.31 -0.59
CA LYS A 274 11.10 10.07 -0.55
C LYS A 274 11.56 9.34 -1.83
N GLY A 275 10.85 8.31 -2.26
CA GLY A 275 11.06 7.65 -3.53
C GLY A 275 10.17 8.21 -4.63
N ALA A 276 10.63 8.11 -5.89
CA ALA A 276 9.83 8.45 -7.06
C ALA A 276 8.63 7.50 -7.23
N HIS A 277 7.63 7.93 -8.01
CA HIS A 277 6.45 7.15 -8.36
C HIS A 277 6.14 7.26 -9.86
N GLY A 278 5.75 6.15 -10.49
CA GLY A 278 5.43 6.12 -11.92
C GLY A 278 4.07 6.71 -12.30
N GLY A 279 3.20 6.95 -11.31
CA GLY A 279 1.86 7.52 -11.49
C GLY A 279 0.73 6.49 -11.53
N GLY A 280 1.01 5.19 -11.77
CA GLY A 280 0.01 4.14 -11.81
C GLY A 280 -0.49 3.73 -10.41
N ALA A 281 -1.82 3.67 -10.24
CA ALA A 281 -2.43 3.11 -9.03
C ALA A 281 -2.19 1.60 -8.94
N PHE A 282 -2.13 1.06 -7.71
CA PHE A 282 -2.00 -0.37 -7.44
C PHE A 282 -3.37 -1.04 -7.25
N SER A 283 -4.15 -0.51 -6.31
CA SER A 283 -5.47 -1.07 -5.97
C SER A 283 -6.39 -1.12 -7.19
N GLY A 284 -7.20 -2.16 -7.26
CA GLY A 284 -8.12 -2.40 -8.37
C GLY A 284 -7.51 -3.09 -9.59
N LYS A 285 -6.21 -3.38 -9.59
CA LYS A 285 -5.48 -4.02 -10.70
C LYS A 285 -5.01 -5.42 -10.32
N ASP A 286 -5.30 -6.42 -11.18
CA ASP A 286 -4.70 -7.76 -11.07
C ASP A 286 -3.20 -7.73 -11.42
N PRO A 287 -2.41 -8.77 -11.07
CA PRO A 287 -0.95 -8.75 -11.22
C PRO A 287 -0.42 -8.74 -12.68
N SER A 288 -1.25 -8.91 -13.70
CA SER A 288 -0.83 -8.73 -15.10
C SER A 288 -0.57 -7.26 -15.45
N LYS A 289 -1.06 -6.33 -14.63
CA LYS A 289 -0.79 -4.90 -14.76
C LYS A 289 0.54 -4.58 -14.09
N VAL A 290 1.54 -4.25 -14.89
CA VAL A 290 2.90 -3.97 -14.44
C VAL A 290 2.99 -2.77 -13.49
N ASP A 291 2.06 -1.83 -13.55
CA ASP A 291 1.94 -0.74 -12.56
C ASP A 291 1.98 -1.27 -11.13
N ARG A 292 1.35 -2.41 -10.87
CA ARG A 292 1.33 -3.06 -9.57
C ARG A 292 2.46 -4.07 -9.40
N SER A 293 2.53 -5.08 -10.26
CA SER A 293 3.45 -6.20 -10.13
C SER A 293 4.92 -5.77 -10.19
N ALA A 294 5.27 -4.90 -11.12
CA ALA A 294 6.64 -4.42 -11.26
C ALA A 294 7.03 -3.40 -10.18
N ALA A 295 6.08 -2.62 -9.65
CA ALA A 295 6.34 -1.79 -8.48
C ALA A 295 6.68 -2.64 -7.25
N TYR A 296 6.01 -3.77 -7.05
CA TYR A 296 6.36 -4.73 -6.00
C TYR A 296 7.73 -5.39 -6.25
N ALA A 297 8.02 -5.77 -7.48
CA ALA A 297 9.33 -6.34 -7.83
C ALA A 297 10.48 -5.34 -7.62
N THR A 298 10.31 -4.08 -7.99
CA THR A 298 11.33 -3.04 -7.75
C THR A 298 11.53 -2.74 -6.26
N ARG A 299 10.45 -2.80 -5.45
CA ARG A 299 10.57 -2.74 -3.99
C ARG A 299 11.36 -3.93 -3.44
N HIS A 300 11.09 -5.14 -3.89
CA HIS A 300 11.81 -6.34 -3.49
C HIS A 300 13.32 -6.21 -3.78
N ILE A 301 13.68 -5.71 -4.98
CA ILE A 301 15.07 -5.42 -5.34
C ILE A 301 15.69 -4.38 -4.40
N ALA A 302 15.06 -3.22 -4.25
CA ALA A 302 15.60 -2.13 -3.44
C ALA A 302 15.83 -2.55 -1.99
N LYS A 303 14.86 -3.24 -1.38
CA LYS A 303 14.94 -3.73 0.00
C LYS A 303 16.07 -4.74 0.18
N ASN A 304 16.20 -5.71 -0.72
CA ASN A 304 17.24 -6.72 -0.66
C ASN A 304 18.64 -6.14 -0.90
N LEU A 305 18.80 -5.13 -1.76
CA LEU A 305 20.07 -4.43 -1.97
C LEU A 305 20.54 -3.69 -0.69
N VAL A 306 19.63 -2.95 -0.04
CA VAL A 306 19.95 -2.27 1.22
C VAL A 306 20.27 -3.28 2.33
N ALA A 307 19.47 -4.33 2.46
CA ALA A 307 19.67 -5.38 3.45
C ALA A 307 20.98 -6.19 3.23
N ALA A 308 21.38 -6.38 1.98
CA ALA A 308 22.65 -7.02 1.64
C ALA A 308 23.86 -6.13 1.93
N GLY A 309 23.67 -4.83 2.19
CA GLY A 309 24.74 -3.89 2.46
C GLY A 309 25.39 -3.30 1.20
N VAL A 310 24.70 -3.33 0.05
CA VAL A 310 25.18 -2.71 -1.21
C VAL A 310 25.18 -1.18 -1.10
N ALA A 311 24.17 -0.60 -0.43
CA ALA A 311 24.06 0.84 -0.18
C ALA A 311 23.16 1.09 1.04
N ASP A 312 23.15 2.33 1.58
CA ASP A 312 22.24 2.71 2.67
C ASP A 312 20.86 3.17 2.15
N GLU A 313 20.81 3.62 0.89
CA GLU A 313 19.61 4.12 0.22
C GLU A 313 19.63 3.69 -1.24
N VAL A 314 18.53 3.18 -1.77
CA VAL A 314 18.43 2.69 -3.15
C VAL A 314 17.08 3.04 -3.76
N LEU A 315 17.12 3.66 -4.94
CA LEU A 315 15.98 3.77 -5.86
C LEU A 315 16.19 2.83 -7.03
N VAL A 316 15.18 2.08 -7.39
CA VAL A 316 15.13 1.20 -8.56
C VAL A 316 14.02 1.67 -9.48
N GLN A 317 14.30 1.86 -10.77
CA GLN A 317 13.29 2.06 -11.80
C GLN A 317 13.33 0.92 -12.80
N VAL A 318 12.16 0.41 -13.17
CA VAL A 318 11.99 -0.48 -14.33
C VAL A 318 10.98 0.14 -15.30
N SER A 319 11.15 -0.11 -16.58
CA SER A 319 10.21 0.37 -17.61
C SER A 319 9.86 -0.71 -18.62
N TYR A 320 8.63 -0.65 -19.14
CA TYR A 320 8.09 -1.62 -20.11
C TYR A 320 7.47 -0.92 -21.31
N ALA A 321 7.48 -1.64 -22.43
CA ALA A 321 6.62 -1.36 -23.58
C ALA A 321 5.45 -2.36 -23.58
N ILE A 322 4.26 -1.89 -23.96
CA ILE A 322 3.08 -2.75 -24.04
C ILE A 322 3.32 -3.96 -24.94
N GLY A 323 2.91 -5.14 -24.50
CA GLY A 323 3.04 -6.40 -25.26
C GLY A 323 4.47 -6.96 -25.34
N VAL A 324 5.46 -6.35 -24.68
CA VAL A 324 6.86 -6.83 -24.65
C VAL A 324 7.15 -7.44 -23.28
N ALA A 325 7.75 -8.64 -23.25
CA ALA A 325 8.07 -9.33 -22.02
C ALA A 325 9.31 -8.73 -21.32
N GLU A 326 10.37 -8.48 -22.07
CA GLU A 326 11.60 -7.90 -21.54
C GLU A 326 11.41 -6.43 -21.16
N PRO A 327 11.91 -6.00 -19.98
CA PRO A 327 11.88 -4.58 -19.63
C PRO A 327 12.71 -3.75 -20.62
N CYS A 328 12.24 -2.54 -20.93
CA CYS A 328 12.98 -1.59 -21.77
C CYS A 328 14.23 -1.03 -21.08
N GLY A 329 14.25 -1.03 -19.75
CA GLY A 329 15.38 -0.53 -18.99
C GLY A 329 15.25 -0.80 -17.50
N LEU A 330 16.40 -0.91 -16.85
CA LEU A 330 16.57 -0.98 -15.41
C LEU A 330 17.57 0.11 -15.01
N TYR A 331 17.12 1.00 -14.12
CA TYR A 331 17.94 2.08 -13.55
C TYR A 331 18.02 1.95 -12.05
N ILE A 332 19.20 2.18 -11.50
CA ILE A 332 19.44 2.20 -10.05
C ILE A 332 20.12 3.51 -9.69
N ASN A 333 19.75 4.06 -8.56
CA ASN A 333 20.40 5.20 -7.94
C ASN A 333 20.63 4.90 -6.46
N THR A 334 21.87 4.88 -6.03
CA THR A 334 22.28 4.69 -4.64
C THR A 334 22.43 6.00 -3.87
N TYR A 335 22.12 7.14 -4.48
CA TYR A 335 22.25 8.49 -3.90
C TYR A 335 23.65 8.77 -3.33
N GLY A 336 24.69 8.12 -3.88
CA GLY A 336 26.05 8.23 -3.39
C GLY A 336 26.35 7.46 -2.10
N THR A 337 25.44 6.61 -1.65
CA THR A 337 25.59 5.79 -0.43
C THR A 337 26.12 4.37 -0.72
N SER A 338 26.57 4.10 -1.96
CA SER A 338 27.15 2.80 -2.34
C SER A 338 28.29 2.40 -1.41
N LYS A 339 28.27 1.13 -0.98
CA LYS A 339 29.31 0.50 -0.15
C LYS A 339 30.15 -0.51 -0.93
N VAL A 340 29.89 -0.63 -2.23
CA VAL A 340 30.65 -1.49 -3.16
C VAL A 340 31.42 -0.61 -4.14
N ASP A 341 32.55 -1.13 -4.66
CA ASP A 341 33.37 -0.43 -5.66
C ASP A 341 32.80 -0.64 -7.09
N LEU A 342 31.54 -0.21 -7.26
CA LEU A 342 30.76 -0.26 -8.49
C LEU A 342 29.94 1.03 -8.63
N ASN A 343 29.82 1.54 -9.84
CA ASN A 343 28.86 2.62 -10.12
C ASN A 343 27.43 2.06 -10.27
N ASP A 344 26.43 2.95 -10.22
CA ASP A 344 25.00 2.57 -10.26
C ASP A 344 24.62 1.76 -11.50
N GLY A 345 25.25 2.05 -12.67
CA GLY A 345 25.04 1.29 -13.91
C GLY A 345 25.60 -0.14 -13.86
N GLU A 346 26.72 -0.35 -13.17
CA GLU A 346 27.30 -1.66 -12.93
C GLU A 346 26.47 -2.45 -11.90
N ILE A 347 25.95 -1.76 -10.87
CA ILE A 347 25.00 -2.34 -9.92
C ILE A 347 23.75 -2.82 -10.66
N ALA A 348 23.17 -2.01 -11.55
CA ALA A 348 22.00 -2.38 -12.33
C ALA A 348 22.24 -3.63 -13.20
N LYS A 349 23.40 -3.76 -13.85
CA LYS A 349 23.77 -4.95 -14.61
C LYS A 349 23.87 -6.20 -13.74
N LYS A 350 24.41 -6.11 -12.53
CA LYS A 350 24.46 -7.24 -11.60
C LYS A 350 23.05 -7.62 -11.11
N VAL A 351 22.20 -6.65 -10.81
CA VAL A 351 20.81 -6.88 -10.40
C VAL A 351 20.05 -7.65 -11.48
N SER A 352 20.23 -7.32 -12.76
CA SER A 352 19.55 -8.05 -13.87
C SER A 352 19.99 -9.51 -14.01
N THR A 353 21.08 -9.93 -13.38
CA THR A 353 21.47 -11.36 -13.33
C THR A 353 20.84 -12.13 -12.17
N VAL A 354 20.30 -11.43 -11.16
CA VAL A 354 19.69 -12.01 -9.97
C VAL A 354 18.17 -12.03 -10.07
N PHE A 355 17.58 -11.00 -10.74
CA PHE A 355 16.14 -10.81 -10.79
C PHE A 355 15.63 -10.90 -12.23
N ASP A 356 14.71 -11.81 -12.46
CA ASP A 356 13.93 -11.87 -13.72
C ASP A 356 12.74 -10.93 -13.62
N LEU A 357 12.74 -9.88 -14.43
CA LEU A 357 11.74 -8.81 -14.41
C LEU A 357 10.70 -8.95 -15.54
N ARG A 358 10.64 -10.06 -16.23
CA ARG A 358 9.55 -10.36 -17.14
C ARG A 358 8.23 -10.51 -16.35
N PRO A 359 7.08 -9.98 -16.84
CA PRO A 359 5.82 -9.97 -16.09
C PRO A 359 5.42 -11.33 -15.50
N TYR A 360 5.50 -12.39 -16.29
CA TYR A 360 5.20 -13.76 -15.84
C TYR A 360 6.13 -14.19 -14.68
N ALA A 361 7.43 -13.92 -14.82
CA ALA A 361 8.41 -14.28 -13.78
C ALA A 361 8.12 -13.55 -12.47
N ILE A 362 7.78 -12.27 -12.52
CA ILE A 362 7.37 -11.49 -11.35
C ILE A 362 6.13 -12.10 -10.67
N GLU A 363 5.08 -12.42 -11.46
CA GLU A 363 3.87 -13.03 -10.92
C GLU A 363 4.14 -14.36 -10.20
N GLN A 364 5.02 -15.20 -10.76
CA GLN A 364 5.35 -16.51 -10.18
C GLN A 364 6.24 -16.36 -8.95
N ASN A 365 7.33 -15.58 -9.05
CA ASN A 365 8.32 -15.43 -7.98
C ASN A 365 7.72 -14.77 -6.74
N LEU A 366 6.84 -13.80 -6.92
CA LEU A 366 6.16 -13.10 -5.83
C LEU A 366 4.76 -13.69 -5.53
N LYS A 367 4.37 -14.81 -6.19
CA LYS A 367 3.08 -15.51 -5.96
C LYS A 367 1.86 -14.61 -6.10
N LEU A 368 1.89 -13.65 -7.02
CA LEU A 368 0.90 -12.58 -7.13
C LEU A 368 -0.48 -13.04 -7.65
N ARG A 369 -0.62 -14.27 -8.18
CA ARG A 369 -1.93 -14.82 -8.55
C ARG A 369 -2.74 -15.37 -7.37
N ASN A 370 -2.29 -15.12 -6.14
CA ASN A 370 -3.04 -15.41 -4.93
C ASN A 370 -3.85 -14.18 -4.49
N PRO A 371 -4.98 -14.39 -3.78
CA PRO A 371 -5.83 -13.31 -3.28
C PRO A 371 -5.23 -12.70 -2.00
N ILE A 372 -4.30 -11.76 -2.16
CA ILE A 372 -3.48 -11.17 -1.09
C ILE A 372 -3.52 -9.64 -1.08
N TYR A 373 -4.47 -9.02 -1.79
CA TYR A 373 -4.44 -7.60 -2.13
C TYR A 373 -5.21 -6.71 -1.17
N GLN A 374 -6.36 -7.12 -0.65
CA GLN A 374 -7.16 -6.29 0.25
C GLN A 374 -6.37 -5.80 1.47
N ASP A 375 -5.49 -6.64 2.01
CA ASP A 375 -4.66 -6.32 3.17
C ASP A 375 -3.57 -5.28 2.86
N THR A 376 -3.28 -5.03 1.58
CA THR A 376 -2.33 -4.01 1.13
C THR A 376 -2.94 -2.61 1.02
N ALA A 377 -4.25 -2.54 0.88
CA ALA A 377 -4.97 -1.33 0.49
C ALA A 377 -5.06 -0.24 1.58
N SER A 378 -4.49 -0.47 2.76
CA SER A 378 -4.43 0.53 3.83
C SER A 378 -3.07 0.52 4.53
N TYR A 379 -2.62 1.69 4.98
CA TYR A 379 -1.34 1.87 5.71
C TYR A 379 -0.10 1.45 4.91
N GLY A 380 -0.11 1.64 3.59
CA GLY A 380 0.99 1.38 2.68
C GLY A 380 1.08 -0.05 2.17
N HIS A 381 1.45 -0.18 0.89
CA HIS A 381 1.75 -1.46 0.24
C HIS A 381 3.17 -1.93 0.55
N MET A 382 4.03 -1.03 1.02
CA MET A 382 5.44 -1.26 1.32
C MET A 382 5.71 -1.12 2.82
N GLY A 383 6.83 -1.69 3.30
CA GLY A 383 7.24 -1.61 4.69
C GLY A 383 6.44 -2.51 5.63
N ARG A 384 5.88 -3.58 5.12
CA ARG A 384 5.11 -4.57 5.89
C ARG A 384 5.95 -5.82 6.15
N GLU A 385 5.58 -6.56 7.16
CA GLU A 385 6.15 -7.90 7.36
C GLU A 385 5.41 -8.92 6.49
N SER A 386 6.15 -9.83 5.85
CA SER A 386 5.56 -10.98 5.17
C SER A 386 5.05 -11.98 6.19
N TYR A 387 3.83 -12.48 6.00
CA TYR A 387 3.23 -13.49 6.87
C TYR A 387 2.44 -14.51 6.08
N ILE A 388 2.12 -15.63 6.71
CA ILE A 388 1.28 -16.69 6.15
C ILE A 388 -0.02 -16.77 6.94
N ALA A 389 -1.14 -16.78 6.25
CA ALA A 389 -2.48 -16.91 6.85
C ALA A 389 -3.44 -17.68 5.95
N SER A 390 -4.53 -18.14 6.54
CA SER A 390 -5.68 -18.66 5.80
C SER A 390 -6.72 -17.54 5.67
N LYS A 391 -7.39 -17.46 4.50
CA LYS A 391 -8.44 -16.47 4.24
C LYS A 391 -9.64 -17.15 3.61
N THR A 392 -10.83 -16.80 4.09
CA THR A 392 -12.10 -17.32 3.57
C THR A 392 -12.76 -16.27 2.69
N PHE A 393 -13.20 -16.71 1.52
CA PHE A 393 -13.89 -15.91 0.51
C PHE A 393 -15.29 -16.43 0.31
N ASN A 394 -16.25 -15.55 0.05
CA ASN A 394 -17.61 -15.90 -0.32
C ASN A 394 -17.97 -15.23 -1.66
N LYS A 395 -18.92 -15.84 -2.40
CA LYS A 395 -19.42 -15.26 -3.65
C LYS A 395 -20.61 -14.31 -3.44
N GLY A 396 -20.85 -13.89 -2.20
CA GLY A 396 -22.05 -13.18 -1.77
C GLY A 396 -23.21 -14.11 -1.37
N HIS A 397 -23.12 -15.41 -1.61
CA HIS A 397 -24.10 -16.43 -1.20
C HIS A 397 -23.43 -17.78 -0.96
N LYS A 398 -23.48 -18.28 0.27
CA LYS A 398 -23.32 -19.67 0.76
C LYS A 398 -22.17 -20.57 0.26
N ASN A 399 -21.41 -20.22 -0.75
CA ASN A 399 -20.25 -21.01 -1.22
C ASN A 399 -18.97 -20.36 -0.69
N GLU A 400 -18.63 -20.65 0.55
CA GLU A 400 -17.36 -20.25 1.15
C GLU A 400 -16.21 -21.09 0.58
N LEU A 401 -15.11 -20.42 0.25
CA LEU A 401 -13.85 -21.03 -0.14
C LEU A 401 -12.77 -20.56 0.82
N THR A 402 -12.21 -21.48 1.59
CA THR A 402 -11.06 -21.19 2.44
C THR A 402 -9.79 -21.59 1.69
N LEU A 403 -8.90 -20.64 1.50
CA LEU A 403 -7.57 -20.86 0.98
C LEU A 403 -6.58 -20.78 2.14
N GLU A 404 -5.80 -21.84 2.29
CA GLU A 404 -4.81 -21.97 3.36
C GLU A 404 -3.42 -21.61 2.87
N ASN A 405 -2.54 -21.21 3.80
CA ASN A 405 -1.13 -20.93 3.54
C ASN A 405 -0.90 -19.85 2.47
N LEU A 406 -1.80 -18.85 2.41
CA LEU A 406 -1.57 -17.66 1.60
C LEU A 406 -0.43 -16.85 2.19
N GLU A 407 0.52 -16.46 1.36
CA GLU A 407 1.68 -15.68 1.73
C GLU A 407 1.48 -14.22 1.32
N PHE A 408 1.38 -13.35 2.30
CA PHE A 408 1.12 -11.92 2.13
C PHE A 408 2.42 -11.13 2.11
N PHE A 409 2.47 -10.00 1.40
CA PHE A 409 3.61 -9.10 1.27
C PHE A 409 4.90 -9.83 0.86
N THR A 410 4.80 -10.69 -0.13
CA THR A 410 5.92 -11.51 -0.61
C THR A 410 7.12 -10.69 -1.10
N TRP A 411 6.86 -9.47 -1.62
CA TRP A 411 7.88 -8.51 -2.05
C TRP A 411 8.65 -7.84 -0.90
N GLU A 412 8.23 -8.05 0.33
CA GLU A 412 8.94 -7.56 1.52
C GLU A 412 9.93 -8.57 2.10
N LYS A 413 10.05 -9.76 1.51
CA LYS A 413 11.01 -10.77 1.95
C LYS A 413 12.45 -10.36 1.69
N LEU A 414 13.35 -10.87 2.54
CA LEU A 414 14.81 -10.73 2.41
C LEU A 414 15.44 -12.02 1.88
N ASP A 415 14.76 -12.69 0.96
CA ASP A 415 15.14 -14.01 0.43
C ASP A 415 16.18 -13.95 -0.70
N LYS A 416 16.60 -12.74 -1.12
CA LYS A 416 17.65 -12.53 -2.13
C LYS A 416 18.96 -11.97 -1.57
N VAL A 417 19.06 -11.77 -0.26
CA VAL A 417 20.23 -11.16 0.38
C VAL A 417 21.50 -11.96 0.12
N ASP A 418 21.47 -13.28 0.30
CA ASP A 418 22.65 -14.12 0.12
C ASP A 418 23.07 -14.21 -1.36
N GLU A 419 22.10 -14.28 -2.27
CA GLU A 419 22.34 -14.30 -3.71
C GLU A 419 22.97 -12.97 -4.19
N ILE A 420 22.47 -11.85 -3.66
CA ILE A 420 23.04 -10.52 -3.92
C ILE A 420 24.47 -10.45 -3.37
N LYS A 421 24.72 -10.85 -2.12
CA LYS A 421 26.06 -10.86 -1.54
C LYS A 421 27.04 -11.66 -2.39
N ALA A 422 26.64 -12.84 -2.84
CA ALA A 422 27.46 -13.68 -3.72
C ALA A 422 27.74 -12.99 -5.08
N ALA A 423 26.73 -12.39 -5.71
CA ALA A 423 26.87 -11.68 -6.97
C ALA A 423 27.76 -10.43 -6.87
N PHE A 424 27.73 -9.74 -5.73
CA PHE A 424 28.53 -8.52 -5.49
C PHE A 424 29.89 -8.79 -4.85
N GLY A 425 30.14 -9.99 -4.31
CA GLY A 425 31.38 -10.37 -3.66
C GLY A 425 31.58 -9.74 -2.26
N ILE A 426 30.48 -9.56 -1.51
CA ILE A 426 30.44 -8.95 -0.16
C ILE A 426 29.89 -9.90 0.88
#